data_51473c4510467fab6ea3ef476d398097
#
_entry.id   51473c4510467fab6ea3ef476d398097
#
_cell.length_a   1.000
_cell.length_b   1.000
_cell.length_c   1.000
_cell.angle_alpha   90.00
_cell.angle_beta   90.00
_cell.angle_gamma   90.00
#
_symmetry.space_group_name_H-M   'P 1'
#
loop_
_entity.id
_entity.type
_entity.pdbx_description
1 polymer ?
#
loop_
_entity_poly.entity_id
_entity_poly.type
_entity_poly.pdbx_seq_one_letter_code
_entity_poly.pdbx_strand_id
1 'polypeptide(L)'
;MKVQVQYSILLIVDEKISSSNQVIGLAEAIKIHKKEIKIKILYSHKLVPTLLPNWMIYYLLKVNLINVKSKFEYEKINLIISCGRVSSPLSLFIKEKTQCKNIHILDPYFKRKEFDKIIIPKHDKYKKSDNYIEIIGAIVNNNNKKISLEKIKFFKNKLSI
;
A
#
# COMPACT_ATOMS: atom_id res chain seq x y z
N MET A 1 -24.64 -25.72 -2.06
CA MET A 1 -23.32 -25.22 -1.58
C MET A 1 -23.25 -23.73 -1.82
N LYS A 2 -23.22 -22.91 -0.76
CA LYS A 2 -22.94 -21.46 -0.91
C LYS A 2 -21.48 -21.32 -1.24
N VAL A 3 -21.13 -20.88 -2.45
CA VAL A 3 -19.76 -20.48 -2.80
C VAL A 3 -19.43 -19.27 -1.94
N GLN A 4 -18.66 -19.48 -0.89
CA GLN A 4 -18.12 -18.38 -0.08
C GLN A 4 -17.16 -17.59 -0.96
N VAL A 5 -17.56 -16.38 -1.34
CA VAL A 5 -16.68 -15.46 -2.11
C VAL A 5 -15.63 -14.92 -1.16
N GLN A 6 -14.48 -15.56 -1.18
CA GLN A 6 -13.31 -15.10 -0.39
C GLN A 6 -12.85 -13.72 -0.89
N TYR A 7 -12.82 -12.73 -0.02
CA TYR A 7 -12.33 -11.39 -0.34
C TYR A 7 -10.81 -11.39 -0.40
N SER A 8 -10.24 -10.96 -1.53
CA SER A 8 -8.79 -11.00 -1.75
C SER A 8 -8.19 -9.58 -1.79
N ILE A 9 -7.20 -9.33 -0.96
CA ILE A 9 -6.44 -8.07 -0.90
C ILE A 9 -5.02 -8.31 -1.38
N LEU A 10 -4.57 -7.50 -2.33
CA LEU A 10 -3.18 -7.43 -2.79
C LEU A 10 -2.48 -6.26 -2.11
N LEU A 11 -1.42 -6.54 -1.37
CA LEU A 11 -0.54 -5.54 -0.78
C LEU A 11 0.67 -5.34 -1.69
N ILE A 12 0.92 -4.10 -2.13
CA ILE A 12 2.11 -3.75 -2.89
C ILE A 12 3.00 -2.89 -2.00
N VAL A 13 4.15 -3.44 -1.62
CA VAL A 13 5.11 -2.83 -0.71
C VAL A 13 6.43 -2.57 -1.42
N ASP A 14 7.16 -1.54 -0.99
CA ASP A 14 8.54 -1.30 -1.39
C ASP A 14 9.52 -1.91 -0.36
N GLU A 15 10.80 -1.62 -0.47
CA GLU A 15 11.82 -2.10 0.48
C GLU A 15 11.81 -1.35 1.82
N LYS A 16 11.13 -0.19 1.90
CA LYS A 16 11.08 0.61 3.11
C LYS A 16 10.16 -0.02 4.15
N ILE A 17 10.71 -0.32 5.30
CA ILE A 17 9.97 -0.91 6.44
C ILE A 17 8.77 -0.03 6.83
N SER A 18 8.93 1.30 6.80
CA SER A 18 7.85 2.23 7.13
C SER A 18 6.66 2.13 6.16
N SER A 19 6.92 1.99 4.85
CA SER A 19 5.88 1.82 3.84
C SER A 19 5.17 0.48 4.00
N SER A 20 5.93 -0.59 4.21
CA SER A 20 5.38 -1.93 4.43
C SER A 20 4.50 -1.98 5.68
N ASN A 21 4.93 -1.36 6.79
CA ASN A 21 4.15 -1.32 8.03
C ASN A 21 2.82 -0.55 7.85
N GLN A 22 2.78 0.50 7.07
CA GLN A 22 1.54 1.24 6.80
C GLN A 22 0.55 0.41 5.98
N VAL A 23 1.03 -0.26 4.93
CA VAL A 23 0.21 -1.14 4.07
C VAL A 23 -0.37 -2.30 4.89
N ILE A 24 0.47 -2.97 5.67
CA ILE A 24 0.05 -4.08 6.53
C ILE A 24 -0.92 -3.60 7.61
N GLY A 25 -0.64 -2.47 8.26
CA GLY A 25 -1.52 -1.89 9.28
C GLY A 25 -2.93 -1.59 8.76
N LEU A 26 -3.05 -1.04 7.55
CA LEU A 26 -4.34 -0.81 6.92
C LEU A 26 -5.05 -2.13 6.58
N ALA A 27 -4.33 -3.11 6.05
CA ALA A 27 -4.89 -4.41 5.72
C ALA A 27 -5.42 -5.15 6.97
N GLU A 28 -4.69 -5.12 8.07
CA GLU A 28 -5.12 -5.70 9.34
C GLU A 28 -6.35 -4.99 9.91
N ALA A 29 -6.41 -3.66 9.82
CA ALA A 29 -7.61 -2.92 10.23
C ALA A 29 -8.85 -3.34 9.42
N ILE A 30 -8.71 -3.57 8.11
CA ILE A 30 -9.81 -4.06 7.26
C ILE A 30 -10.19 -5.49 7.65
N LYS A 31 -9.22 -6.35 7.98
CA LYS A 31 -9.43 -7.74 8.37
C LYS A 31 -10.27 -7.88 9.66
N ILE A 32 -10.13 -6.94 10.59
CA ILE A 32 -10.95 -6.92 11.83
C ILE A 32 -12.46 -6.85 11.48
N HIS A 33 -12.81 -6.17 10.40
CA HIS A 33 -14.20 -5.98 9.97
C HIS A 33 -14.72 -7.06 9.01
N LYS A 34 -13.84 -7.90 8.44
CA LYS A 34 -14.20 -8.98 7.52
C LYS A 34 -13.47 -10.27 7.88
N LYS A 35 -14.21 -11.32 8.25
CA LYS A 35 -13.63 -12.57 8.78
C LYS A 35 -12.85 -13.41 7.76
N GLU A 36 -13.18 -13.31 6.46
CA GLU A 36 -12.57 -14.15 5.41
C GLU A 36 -11.84 -13.32 4.37
N ILE A 37 -10.61 -12.93 4.68
CA ILE A 37 -9.75 -12.17 3.77
C ILE A 37 -8.49 -12.98 3.46
N LYS A 38 -8.23 -13.20 2.16
CA LYS A 38 -6.95 -13.68 1.64
C LYS A 38 -6.04 -12.49 1.36
N ILE A 39 -4.89 -12.44 1.99
CA ILE A 39 -3.88 -11.39 1.77
C ILE A 39 -2.73 -11.98 0.96
N LYS A 40 -2.36 -11.29 -0.13
CA LYS A 40 -1.15 -11.54 -0.92
C LYS A 40 -0.24 -10.33 -0.84
N ILE A 41 1.08 -10.55 -0.76
CA ILE A 41 2.08 -9.48 -0.70
C ILE A 41 2.96 -9.52 -1.94
N LEU A 42 3.13 -8.35 -2.56
CA LEU A 42 3.96 -8.16 -3.73
C LEU A 42 5.02 -7.08 -3.45
N TYR A 43 6.28 -7.40 -3.66
CA TYR A 43 7.40 -6.50 -3.43
C TYR A 43 7.73 -5.75 -4.73
N SER A 44 7.39 -4.47 -4.81
CA SER A 44 7.56 -3.65 -6.02
C SER A 44 9.03 -3.53 -6.46
N HIS A 45 9.96 -3.34 -5.51
CA HIS A 45 11.39 -3.21 -5.81
C HIS A 45 12.02 -4.46 -6.46
N LYS A 46 11.39 -5.63 -6.30
CA LYS A 46 11.82 -6.89 -6.95
C LYS A 46 11.25 -7.06 -8.37
N LEU A 47 10.33 -6.22 -8.77
CA LEU A 47 9.58 -6.35 -10.00
C LEU A 47 9.82 -5.23 -10.99
N VAL A 48 10.09 -4.02 -10.50
CA VAL A 48 10.25 -2.84 -11.33
C VAL A 48 11.53 -2.07 -10.98
N PRO A 49 12.17 -1.41 -11.98
CA PRO A 49 13.37 -0.60 -11.75
C PRO A 49 13.06 0.60 -10.85
N THR A 50 13.67 0.65 -9.66
CA THR A 50 13.37 1.66 -8.64
C THR A 50 13.91 3.06 -8.98
N LEU A 51 14.91 3.16 -9.84
CA LEU A 51 15.55 4.42 -10.25
C LEU A 51 14.78 5.16 -11.33
N LEU A 52 13.94 4.49 -12.10
CA LEU A 52 13.19 5.11 -13.18
C LEU A 52 12.04 5.98 -12.67
N PRO A 53 11.65 7.03 -13.43
CA PRO A 53 10.44 7.79 -13.17
C PRO A 53 9.18 6.92 -13.25
N ASN A 54 8.16 7.23 -12.45
CA ASN A 54 6.94 6.44 -12.38
C ASN A 54 6.20 6.30 -13.71
N TRP A 55 6.19 7.36 -14.54
CA TRP A 55 5.57 7.31 -15.87
C TRP A 55 6.28 6.32 -16.80
N MET A 56 7.62 6.24 -16.72
CA MET A 56 8.41 5.30 -17.51
C MET A 56 8.17 3.86 -17.05
N ILE A 57 8.19 3.61 -15.72
CA ILE A 57 7.88 2.28 -15.19
C ILE A 57 6.50 1.83 -15.66
N TYR A 58 5.50 2.70 -15.57
CA TYR A 58 4.14 2.41 -16.00
C TYR A 58 4.06 2.08 -17.50
N TYR A 59 4.77 2.84 -18.34
CA TYR A 59 4.85 2.58 -19.78
C TYR A 59 5.49 1.23 -20.08
N LEU A 60 6.64 0.92 -19.45
CA LEU A 60 7.33 -0.37 -19.62
C LEU A 60 6.45 -1.56 -19.19
N LEU A 61 5.63 -1.40 -18.16
CA LEU A 61 4.62 -2.38 -17.76
C LEU A 61 3.53 -2.54 -18.84
N LYS A 62 3.05 -1.44 -19.41
CA LYS A 62 2.00 -1.45 -20.47
C LYS A 62 2.44 -2.15 -21.74
N VAL A 63 3.67 -1.92 -22.17
CA VAL A 63 4.23 -2.55 -23.37
C VAL A 63 4.84 -3.94 -23.11
N ASN A 64 4.63 -4.49 -21.93
CA ASN A 64 5.11 -5.81 -21.47
C ASN A 64 6.65 -5.99 -21.49
N LEU A 65 7.43 -4.91 -21.49
CA LEU A 65 8.88 -4.97 -21.32
C LEU A 65 9.28 -5.34 -19.90
N ILE A 66 8.43 -5.04 -18.92
CA ILE A 66 8.53 -5.58 -17.56
C ILE A 66 7.44 -6.62 -17.41
N ASN A 67 7.82 -7.89 -17.33
CA ASN A 67 6.87 -8.99 -17.22
C ASN A 67 6.55 -9.29 -15.75
N VAL A 68 5.37 -8.86 -15.30
CA VAL A 68 4.85 -9.14 -13.96
C VAL A 68 3.98 -10.41 -13.96
N LYS A 69 3.46 -10.82 -15.12
CA LYS A 69 2.53 -11.98 -15.23
C LYS A 69 3.16 -13.30 -14.77
N SER A 70 4.45 -13.52 -15.06
CA SER A 70 5.13 -14.76 -14.67
C SER A 70 5.32 -14.93 -13.16
N LYS A 71 5.18 -13.84 -12.41
CA LYS A 71 5.37 -13.81 -10.94
C LYS A 71 4.08 -13.64 -10.15
N PHE A 72 2.98 -13.39 -10.84
CA PHE A 72 1.71 -13.10 -10.23
C PHE A 72 0.54 -13.52 -11.15
N GLU A 73 -0.22 -14.50 -10.75
CA GLU A 73 -1.50 -14.81 -11.39
C GLU A 73 -2.51 -13.73 -10.98
N TYR A 74 -3.17 -13.12 -11.97
CA TYR A 74 -4.26 -12.17 -11.76
C TYR A 74 -5.52 -12.93 -11.28
N GLU A 75 -5.39 -13.64 -10.15
CA GLU A 75 -6.54 -14.18 -9.48
C GLU A 75 -7.49 -13.05 -9.08
N LYS A 76 -8.72 -13.38 -8.80
CA LYS A 76 -9.74 -12.43 -8.40
C LYS A 76 -9.28 -11.56 -7.22
N ILE A 77 -8.76 -10.36 -7.53
CA ILE A 77 -8.37 -9.35 -6.55
C ILE A 77 -9.56 -8.41 -6.38
N ASN A 78 -9.92 -8.11 -5.14
CA ASN A 78 -11.00 -7.17 -4.82
C ASN A 78 -10.46 -5.79 -4.46
N LEU A 79 -9.28 -5.73 -3.85
CA LEU A 79 -8.67 -4.50 -3.39
C LEU A 79 -7.15 -4.56 -3.49
N ILE A 80 -6.53 -3.48 -3.97
CA ILE A 80 -5.09 -3.24 -3.89
C ILE A 80 -4.83 -2.19 -2.81
N ILE A 81 -3.86 -2.45 -1.94
CA ILE A 81 -3.32 -1.45 -1.01
C ILE A 81 -1.83 -1.29 -1.32
N SER A 82 -1.39 -0.07 -1.58
CA SER A 82 0.00 0.23 -1.95
C SER A 82 0.52 1.45 -1.20
N CYS A 83 1.82 1.56 -1.04
CA CYS A 83 2.46 2.69 -0.39
C CYS A 83 3.79 3.04 -1.07
N GLY A 84 4.04 4.34 -1.20
CA GLY A 84 5.29 4.88 -1.69
C GLY A 84 5.42 4.95 -3.21
N ARG A 85 6.41 5.72 -3.66
CA ARG A 85 6.59 6.11 -5.06
C ARG A 85 6.65 4.92 -6.03
N VAL A 86 7.49 3.94 -5.75
CA VAL A 86 7.76 2.81 -6.68
C VAL A 86 6.57 1.86 -6.81
N SER A 87 5.71 1.79 -5.78
CA SER A 87 4.51 0.94 -5.78
C SER A 87 3.37 1.51 -6.62
N SER A 88 3.36 2.84 -6.86
CA SER A 88 2.23 3.52 -7.52
C SER A 88 2.00 3.10 -8.97
N PRO A 89 3.02 3.03 -9.87
CA PRO A 89 2.80 2.60 -11.25
C PRO A 89 2.37 1.13 -11.35
N LEU A 90 2.90 0.27 -10.47
CA LEU A 90 2.53 -1.13 -10.43
C LEU A 90 1.09 -1.32 -9.93
N SER A 91 0.67 -0.55 -8.93
CA SER A 91 -0.71 -0.54 -8.43
C SER A 91 -1.72 -0.17 -9.51
N LEU A 92 -1.45 0.89 -10.27
CA LEU A 92 -2.32 1.31 -11.37
C LEU A 92 -2.34 0.29 -12.51
N PHE A 93 -1.20 -0.26 -12.88
CA PHE A 93 -1.13 -1.29 -13.92
C PHE A 93 -1.97 -2.53 -13.56
N ILE A 94 -1.85 -3.02 -12.32
CA ILE A 94 -2.63 -4.19 -11.86
C ILE A 94 -4.11 -3.83 -11.76
N LYS A 95 -4.47 -2.63 -11.25
CA LYS A 95 -5.85 -2.15 -11.23
C LYS A 95 -6.49 -2.18 -12.61
N GLU A 96 -5.81 -1.69 -13.63
CA GLU A 96 -6.33 -1.71 -15.01
C GLU A 96 -6.56 -3.13 -15.54
N LYS A 97 -5.70 -4.08 -15.17
CA LYS A 97 -5.84 -5.47 -15.60
C LYS A 97 -6.94 -6.24 -14.87
N THR A 98 -7.18 -5.90 -13.60
CA THR A 98 -8.11 -6.65 -12.72
C THR A 98 -9.43 -5.91 -12.49
N GLN A 99 -9.53 -4.63 -12.87
CA GLN A 99 -10.69 -3.75 -12.61
C GLN A 99 -11.08 -3.66 -11.12
N CYS A 100 -10.13 -3.96 -10.22
CA CYS A 100 -10.36 -3.89 -8.78
C CYS A 100 -10.24 -2.46 -8.25
N LYS A 101 -10.67 -2.23 -7.01
CA LYS A 101 -10.42 -0.96 -6.29
C LYS A 101 -8.98 -0.86 -5.81
N ASN A 102 -8.45 0.37 -5.70
CA ASN A 102 -7.13 0.59 -5.12
C ASN A 102 -7.11 1.74 -4.11
N ILE A 103 -6.31 1.55 -3.07
CA ILE A 103 -5.97 2.56 -2.07
C ILE A 103 -4.45 2.73 -2.09
N HIS A 104 -4.00 3.98 -2.21
CA HIS A 104 -2.58 4.31 -2.12
C HIS A 104 -2.31 5.13 -0.87
N ILE A 105 -1.22 4.83 -0.17
CA ILE A 105 -0.79 5.55 1.03
C ILE A 105 0.39 6.42 0.65
N LEU A 106 0.37 7.68 1.05
CA LEU A 106 1.25 8.78 0.65
C LEU A 106 0.99 9.25 -0.79
N ASP A 107 1.69 10.32 -1.22
CA ASP A 107 1.55 10.84 -2.58
C ASP A 107 2.15 9.85 -3.60
N PRO A 108 1.38 9.40 -4.59
CA PRO A 108 1.89 8.55 -5.67
C PRO A 108 2.81 9.30 -6.64
N TYR A 109 2.85 10.64 -6.62
CA TYR A 109 3.59 11.52 -7.56
C TYR A 109 3.28 11.28 -9.04
N PHE A 110 2.22 10.51 -9.34
CA PHE A 110 1.90 10.06 -10.68
C PHE A 110 0.40 9.71 -10.78
N LYS A 111 -0.28 10.23 -11.81
CA LYS A 111 -1.67 9.89 -12.15
C LYS A 111 -2.63 9.84 -10.93
N ARG A 112 -2.55 10.83 -10.05
CA ARG A 112 -3.30 10.86 -8.77
C ARG A 112 -4.81 10.62 -8.92
N LYS A 113 -5.43 11.10 -9.99
CA LYS A 113 -6.86 10.96 -10.25
C LYS A 113 -7.30 9.53 -10.59
N GLU A 114 -6.37 8.67 -10.97
CA GLU A 114 -6.67 7.28 -11.33
C GLU A 114 -6.74 6.34 -10.13
N PHE A 115 -6.34 6.81 -8.95
CA PHE A 115 -6.53 6.08 -7.70
C PHE A 115 -7.95 6.27 -7.16
N ASP A 116 -8.57 5.20 -6.64
CA ASP A 116 -9.89 5.31 -6.01
C ASP A 116 -9.81 6.09 -4.71
N LYS A 117 -8.78 5.84 -3.89
CA LYS A 117 -8.47 6.62 -2.69
C LYS A 117 -6.96 6.76 -2.49
N ILE A 118 -6.55 7.93 -2.00
CA ILE A 118 -5.19 8.23 -1.61
C ILE A 118 -5.21 8.72 -0.17
N ILE A 119 -4.50 8.05 0.73
CA ILE A 119 -4.38 8.41 2.13
C ILE A 119 -3.14 9.27 2.32
N ILE A 120 -3.30 10.50 2.77
CA ILE A 120 -2.21 11.47 2.92
C ILE A 120 -2.19 12.03 4.35
N PRO A 121 -1.00 12.12 4.98
CA PRO A 121 -0.87 12.80 6.25
C PRO A 121 -1.19 14.30 6.14
N LYS A 122 -1.86 14.85 7.14
CA LYS A 122 -2.27 16.27 7.17
C LYS A 122 -1.11 17.26 7.05
N HIS A 123 0.10 16.86 7.49
CA HIS A 123 1.28 17.71 7.42
C HIS A 123 1.95 17.76 6.03
N ASP A 124 1.58 16.87 5.11
CA ASP A 124 2.07 16.90 3.75
C ASP A 124 1.33 18.00 2.96
N LYS A 125 2.10 18.86 2.28
CA LYS A 125 1.52 19.89 1.42
C LYS A 125 1.04 19.27 0.10
N TYR A 126 -0.25 19.22 -0.11
CA TYR A 126 -0.85 18.68 -1.34
C TYR A 126 -2.07 19.50 -1.79
N LYS A 127 -2.41 19.43 -3.06
CA LYS A 127 -3.64 20.00 -3.58
C LYS A 127 -4.80 19.06 -3.29
N LYS A 128 -5.80 19.51 -2.55
CA LYS A 128 -7.00 18.71 -2.22
C LYS A 128 -7.69 18.17 -3.47
N SER A 129 -8.17 16.94 -3.39
CA SER A 129 -8.94 16.24 -4.41
C SER A 129 -9.94 15.30 -3.73
N ASP A 130 -11.08 15.00 -4.38
CA ASP A 130 -12.16 14.20 -3.81
C ASP A 130 -11.79 12.75 -3.46
N ASN A 131 -10.71 12.26 -4.07
CA ASN A 131 -10.19 10.92 -3.77
C ASN A 131 -9.16 10.90 -2.63
N TYR A 132 -8.85 12.04 -1.99
CA TYR A 132 -7.92 12.12 -0.86
C TYR A 132 -8.63 11.89 0.46
N ILE A 133 -7.97 11.10 1.33
CA ILE A 133 -8.34 10.91 2.73
C ILE A 133 -7.19 11.46 3.57
N GLU A 134 -7.45 12.53 4.30
CA GLU A 134 -6.49 13.15 5.18
C GLU A 134 -6.47 12.43 6.53
N ILE A 135 -5.28 12.10 7.03
CA ILE A 135 -5.09 11.47 8.34
C ILE A 135 -4.12 12.28 9.20
N ILE A 136 -4.27 12.17 10.53
CA ILE A 136 -3.31 12.72 11.49
C ILE A 136 -2.27 11.65 11.80
N GLY A 137 -1.00 11.94 11.48
CA GLY A 137 0.10 10.99 11.66
C GLY A 137 0.21 9.95 10.56
N ALA A 138 0.67 8.76 10.91
CA ALA A 138 0.88 7.63 10.00
C ALA A 138 0.05 6.43 10.43
N ILE A 139 -0.32 5.58 9.47
CA ILE A 139 -0.96 4.29 9.75
C ILE A 139 0.08 3.38 10.43
N VAL A 140 -0.25 2.87 11.60
CA VAL A 140 0.65 2.01 12.38
C VAL A 140 0.03 0.62 12.49
N ASN A 141 0.85 -0.41 12.29
CA ASN A 141 0.46 -1.78 12.60
C ASN A 141 0.57 -1.99 14.12
N ASN A 142 -0.56 -2.05 14.81
CA ASN A 142 -0.62 -2.25 16.26
C ASN A 142 -0.22 -3.66 16.71
N ASN A 143 -0.09 -4.63 15.80
CA ASN A 143 0.27 -6.00 16.16
C ASN A 143 1.75 -6.16 16.53
N ASN A 144 2.58 -5.14 16.30
CA ASN A 144 3.98 -5.15 16.67
C ASN A 144 4.31 -3.99 17.63
N LYS A 145 4.30 -4.28 18.89
CA LYS A 145 4.95 -3.62 20.04
C LYS A 145 3.98 -3.18 21.11
N LYS A 146 3.74 -4.07 22.06
CA LYS A 146 3.78 -3.62 23.43
C LYS A 146 5.19 -3.03 23.65
N ILE A 147 5.31 -1.72 23.55
CA ILE A 147 6.52 -1.02 23.99
C ILE A 147 6.66 -1.38 25.47
N SER A 148 7.71 -2.13 25.83
CA SER A 148 7.87 -2.55 27.22
C SER A 148 7.94 -1.28 28.09
N LEU A 149 7.32 -1.32 29.24
CA LEU A 149 7.36 -0.22 30.21
C LEU A 149 8.80 0.24 30.52
N GLU A 150 9.76 -0.68 30.43
CA GLU A 150 11.20 -0.41 30.56
C GLU A 150 11.72 0.50 29.46
N LYS A 151 11.33 0.29 28.20
CA LYS A 151 11.69 1.19 27.09
C LYS A 151 11.08 2.57 27.25
N ILE A 152 9.84 2.65 27.73
CA ILE A 152 9.19 3.94 28.01
C ILE A 152 9.95 4.67 29.13
N LYS A 153 10.31 3.98 30.22
CA LYS A 153 11.12 4.56 31.31
C LYS A 153 12.50 5.00 30.84
N PHE A 154 13.17 4.18 30.00
CA PHE A 154 14.47 4.54 29.43
C PHE A 154 14.40 5.82 28.60
N PHE A 155 13.39 5.94 27.71
CA PHE A 155 13.24 7.17 26.91
C PHE A 155 12.84 8.39 27.75
N LYS A 156 11.97 8.26 28.75
CA LYS A 156 11.63 9.34 29.67
C LYS A 156 12.87 9.85 30.40
N ASN A 157 13.67 8.98 30.95
CA ASN A 157 14.91 9.36 31.65
C ASN A 157 15.93 10.04 30.72
N LYS A 158 16.04 9.57 29.46
CA LYS A 158 16.98 10.11 28.47
C LYS A 158 16.56 11.47 27.90
N LEU A 159 15.27 11.75 27.89
CA LEU A 159 14.69 13.01 27.36
C LEU A 159 14.39 14.02 28.44
N SER A 160 14.64 13.69 29.71
CA SER A 160 14.35 14.55 30.87
C SER A 160 12.90 15.05 30.93
N ILE A 161 11.94 14.18 30.54
CA ILE A 161 10.50 14.45 30.52
C ILE A 161 9.82 13.70 31.64
#